data_be93e6513808e331ecb16c3f28e6d581
#
_entry.id   be93e6513808e331ecb16c3f28e6d581
#
_cell.length_a   1.000
_cell.length_b   1.000
_cell.length_c   1.000
_cell.angle_alpha   90.00
_cell.angle_beta   90.00
_cell.angle_gamma   90.00
#
_symmetry.space_group_name_H-M   'P 1'
#
loop_
_entity.id
_entity.type
_entity.pdbx_description
1 polymer ?
#
loop_
_entity_poly.entity_id
_entity_poly.type
_entity_poly.pdbx_seq_one_letter_code
_entity_poly.pdbx_strand_id
1 'polypeptide(L)'
;AAVSALCAYDAELLVVGNTQSPAFPAELLPLANKPVVFGQGGLRINFLVNYSWSWDLNYALRQPSDTEKAGHDLLKNIASREISRLDLIVRWGGRRRLSGFLPVQSIYADFFVVEDYWPDFRREHLQEALDWYQKQDVTLGG
;
A
#
# COMPACT_ATOMS: atom_id res chain seq x y z
N ALA A 1 -10.28 17.04 -1.67
CA ALA A 1 -9.20 17.89 -2.23
C ALA A 1 -8.06 17.05 -2.82
N ALA A 2 -7.40 16.16 -2.08
CA ALA A 2 -6.25 15.40 -2.58
C ALA A 2 -6.62 14.48 -3.76
N VAL A 3 -7.72 13.71 -3.66
CA VAL A 3 -8.18 12.82 -4.73
C VAL A 3 -8.55 13.62 -5.99
N SER A 4 -9.24 14.75 -5.84
CA SER A 4 -9.60 15.60 -6.99
C SER A 4 -8.36 16.17 -7.71
N ALA A 5 -7.28 16.46 -6.98
CA ALA A 5 -6.03 16.89 -7.58
C ALA A 5 -5.37 15.74 -8.36
N LEU A 6 -5.42 14.51 -7.85
CA LEU A 6 -4.85 13.33 -8.50
C LEU A 6 -5.62 12.93 -9.77
N CYS A 7 -6.92 13.17 -9.84
CA CYS A 7 -7.72 12.92 -11.05
C CYS A 7 -7.28 13.75 -12.25
N ALA A 8 -6.54 14.84 -12.04
CA ALA A 8 -5.96 15.66 -13.12
C ALA A 8 -4.66 15.05 -13.70
N TYR A 9 -4.11 14.03 -13.05
CA TYR A 9 -2.92 13.34 -13.52
C TYR A 9 -3.29 12.03 -14.22
N ASP A 10 -2.38 11.55 -15.04
CA ASP A 10 -2.47 10.27 -15.72
C ASP A 10 -2.15 9.13 -14.71
N ALA A 11 -3.18 8.69 -13.98
CA ALA A 11 -3.01 7.80 -12.83
C ALA A 11 -4.10 6.73 -12.71
N GLU A 12 -3.74 5.59 -12.16
CA GLU A 12 -4.66 4.57 -11.65
C GLU A 12 -4.72 4.67 -10.12
N LEU A 13 -5.91 4.86 -9.57
CA LEU A 13 -6.12 4.99 -8.13
C LEU A 13 -6.80 3.74 -7.57
N LEU A 14 -6.30 3.25 -6.45
CA LEU A 14 -6.90 2.17 -5.66
C LEU A 14 -6.94 2.58 -4.19
N VAL A 15 -8.10 2.45 -3.57
CA VAL A 15 -8.26 2.60 -2.12
C VAL A 15 -8.51 1.23 -1.51
N VAL A 16 -7.66 0.80 -0.57
CA VAL A 16 -7.79 -0.47 0.15
C VAL A 16 -8.03 -0.22 1.63
N GLY A 17 -9.11 -0.77 2.16
CA GLY A 17 -9.43 -0.67 3.58
C GLY A 17 -10.82 -1.14 3.93
N ASN A 18 -11.14 -1.11 5.23
CA ASN A 18 -12.42 -1.58 5.75
C ASN A 18 -13.54 -0.56 5.49
N THR A 19 -14.24 -0.73 4.36
CA THR A 19 -15.36 0.13 3.94
C THR A 19 -16.62 0.00 4.81
N GLN A 20 -16.71 -1.04 5.63
CA GLN A 20 -17.84 -1.25 6.55
C GLN A 20 -17.66 -0.50 7.88
N SER A 21 -16.48 0.03 8.13
CA SER A 21 -16.22 0.82 9.32
C SER A 21 -16.82 2.23 9.20
N PRO A 22 -17.44 2.78 10.25
CA PRO A 22 -17.91 4.17 10.24
C PRO A 22 -16.76 5.20 10.14
N ALA A 23 -15.51 4.78 10.37
CA ALA A 23 -14.33 5.61 10.19
C ALA A 23 -13.86 5.68 8.72
N PHE A 24 -14.45 4.90 7.80
CA PHE A 24 -14.08 4.96 6.39
C PHE A 24 -14.78 6.17 5.73
N PRO A 25 -14.03 7.07 5.07
CA PRO A 25 -14.61 8.25 4.42
C PRO A 25 -15.56 7.86 3.27
N ALA A 26 -16.80 8.34 3.31
CA ALA A 26 -17.82 7.99 2.32
C ALA A 26 -17.44 8.41 0.89
N GLU A 27 -16.73 9.51 0.74
CA GLU A 27 -16.27 10.06 -0.54
C GLU A 27 -15.22 9.18 -1.24
N LEU A 28 -14.60 8.24 -0.52
CA LEU A 28 -13.62 7.30 -1.08
C LEU A 28 -14.25 5.95 -1.49
N LEU A 29 -15.51 5.70 -1.16
CA LEU A 29 -16.21 4.46 -1.52
C LEU A 29 -16.19 4.15 -3.03
N PRO A 30 -16.32 5.12 -3.95
CA PRO A 30 -16.26 4.84 -5.39
C PRO A 30 -14.89 4.31 -5.87
N LEU A 31 -13.84 4.54 -5.10
CA LEU A 31 -12.45 4.14 -5.39
C LEU A 31 -12.02 2.90 -4.60
N ALA A 32 -12.93 2.35 -3.76
CA ALA A 32 -12.57 1.29 -2.82
C ALA A 32 -12.53 -0.09 -3.49
N ASN A 33 -11.48 -0.84 -3.19
CA ASN A 33 -11.29 -2.25 -3.49
C ASN A 33 -11.29 -2.62 -4.98
N LYS A 34 -11.22 -1.64 -5.87
CA LYS A 34 -10.99 -1.85 -7.31
C LYS A 34 -10.26 -0.64 -7.90
N PRO A 35 -9.32 -0.86 -8.83
CA PRO A 35 -8.63 0.24 -9.50
C PRO A 35 -9.59 1.10 -10.32
N VAL A 36 -9.37 2.42 -10.29
CA VAL A 36 -10.07 3.40 -11.13
C VAL A 36 -9.03 4.19 -11.92
N VAL A 37 -9.13 4.11 -13.24
CA VAL A 37 -8.16 4.73 -14.15
C VAL A 37 -8.61 6.13 -14.53
N PHE A 38 -7.70 7.08 -14.43
CA PHE A 38 -7.79 8.45 -14.93
C PHE A 38 -6.74 8.65 -16.03
N GLY A 39 -7.14 9.16 -17.18
CA GLY A 39 -6.27 9.23 -18.33
C GLY A 39 -5.87 7.85 -18.85
N GLN A 40 -4.59 7.60 -19.02
CA GLN A 40 -4.02 6.31 -19.48
C GLN A 40 -3.49 5.43 -18.33
N GLY A 41 -3.56 5.92 -17.08
CA GLY A 41 -3.14 5.17 -15.91
C GLY A 41 -1.62 4.99 -15.77
N GLY A 42 -0.84 5.99 -16.18
CA GLY A 42 0.62 5.90 -16.20
C GLY A 42 1.27 5.78 -14.82
N LEU A 43 0.65 6.33 -13.77
CA LEU A 43 1.09 6.24 -12.39
C LEU A 43 0.07 5.46 -11.55
N ARG A 44 0.51 4.40 -10.87
CA ARG A 44 -0.35 3.65 -9.96
C ARG A 44 -0.21 4.18 -8.53
N ILE A 45 -1.32 4.63 -7.94
CA ILE A 45 -1.38 5.20 -6.59
C ILE A 45 -2.35 4.39 -5.74
N ASN A 46 -1.86 3.86 -4.62
CA ASN A 46 -2.65 3.07 -3.69
C ASN A 46 -2.76 3.80 -2.36
N PHE A 47 -4.00 3.99 -1.86
CA PHE A 47 -4.29 4.54 -0.55
C PHE A 47 -4.74 3.46 0.40
N LEU A 48 -4.06 3.32 1.53
CA LEU A 48 -4.50 2.48 2.63
C LEU A 48 -5.31 3.33 3.61
N VAL A 49 -6.62 3.12 3.62
CA VAL A 49 -7.56 3.92 4.42
C VAL A 49 -8.31 3.01 5.37
N ASN A 50 -8.20 3.27 6.67
CA ASN A 50 -8.75 2.38 7.70
C ASN A 50 -8.33 0.92 7.49
N TYR A 51 -7.07 0.74 7.11
CA TYR A 51 -6.42 -0.55 6.84
C TYR A 51 -5.78 -1.11 8.10
N SER A 52 -5.86 -2.41 8.28
CA SER A 52 -4.98 -3.17 9.16
C SER A 52 -4.64 -4.52 8.53
N TRP A 53 -3.45 -5.05 8.81
CA TRP A 53 -3.04 -6.36 8.30
C TRP A 53 -3.98 -7.49 8.75
N SER A 54 -4.51 -7.40 9.95
CA SER A 54 -5.46 -8.38 10.47
C SER A 54 -6.81 -8.33 9.75
N TRP A 55 -7.28 -7.13 9.40
CA TRP A 55 -8.48 -6.98 8.57
C TRP A 55 -8.24 -7.56 7.17
N ASP A 56 -7.11 -7.28 6.57
CA ASP A 56 -6.73 -7.75 5.23
C ASP A 56 -6.69 -9.28 5.16
N LEU A 57 -6.07 -9.91 6.15
CA LEU A 57 -6.02 -11.37 6.29
C LEU A 57 -7.42 -11.97 6.56
N ASN A 58 -8.19 -11.37 7.47
CA ASN A 58 -9.56 -11.81 7.74
C ASN A 58 -10.50 -11.65 6.53
N TYR A 59 -10.23 -10.68 5.66
CA TYR A 59 -10.95 -10.53 4.41
C TYR A 59 -10.74 -11.77 3.53
N ALA A 60 -9.51 -12.23 3.38
CA ALA A 60 -9.19 -13.43 2.62
C ALA A 60 -9.85 -14.69 3.18
N LEU A 61 -9.86 -14.85 4.51
CA LEU A 61 -10.47 -16.01 5.19
C LEU A 61 -11.99 -16.10 5.03
N ARG A 62 -12.65 -14.99 4.71
CA ARG A 62 -14.11 -14.93 4.49
C ARG A 62 -14.50 -15.18 3.03
N GLN A 63 -13.52 -15.20 2.11
CA GLN A 63 -13.82 -15.52 0.73
C GLN A 63 -14.11 -17.02 0.59
N PRO A 64 -15.05 -17.42 -0.30
CA PRO A 64 -15.28 -18.83 -0.60
C PRO A 64 -13.97 -19.44 -1.12
N SER A 65 -13.47 -20.46 -0.44
CA SER A 65 -12.31 -21.22 -0.91
C SER A 65 -12.78 -22.59 -1.37
N ASP A 66 -12.32 -23.05 -2.52
CA ASP A 66 -12.33 -24.46 -2.83
C ASP A 66 -11.39 -25.16 -1.83
N THR A 67 -11.95 -26.06 -1.04
CA THR A 67 -11.32 -26.69 0.14
C THR A 67 -10.02 -27.43 -0.15
N GLU A 68 -9.75 -27.79 -1.40
CA GLU A 68 -8.54 -28.52 -1.80
C GLU A 68 -7.31 -27.63 -2.04
N LYS A 69 -7.46 -26.30 -2.12
CA LYS A 69 -6.37 -25.35 -2.43
C LYS A 69 -6.17 -24.27 -1.37
N ALA A 70 -6.71 -24.46 -0.19
CA ALA A 70 -6.84 -23.39 0.84
C ALA A 70 -5.54 -22.65 1.20
N GLY A 71 -4.38 -23.30 1.17
CA GLY A 71 -3.11 -22.64 1.53
C GLY A 71 -2.52 -21.74 0.43
N HIS A 72 -2.72 -22.08 -0.83
CA HIS A 72 -2.20 -21.30 -1.97
C HIS A 72 -3.09 -20.10 -2.35
N ASP A 73 -4.37 -20.11 -1.99
CA ASP A 73 -5.31 -19.08 -2.37
C ASP A 73 -5.43 -17.93 -1.38
N LEU A 74 -4.93 -18.09 -0.15
CA LEU A 74 -5.05 -17.06 0.88
C LEU A 74 -4.45 -15.72 0.42
N LEU A 75 -3.22 -15.72 -0.11
CA LEU A 75 -2.54 -14.51 -0.56
C LEU A 75 -3.20 -13.88 -1.80
N LYS A 76 -3.84 -14.69 -2.63
CA LYS A 76 -4.61 -14.21 -3.78
C LYS A 76 -5.94 -13.58 -3.40
N ASN A 77 -6.43 -13.88 -2.19
CA ASN A 77 -7.73 -13.44 -1.70
C ASN A 77 -7.65 -12.28 -0.70
N ILE A 78 -6.45 -11.84 -0.27
CA ILE A 78 -6.32 -10.64 0.57
C ILE A 78 -6.89 -9.42 -0.15
N ALA A 79 -7.42 -8.46 0.60
CA ALA A 79 -8.00 -7.26 0.01
C ALA A 79 -6.94 -6.40 -0.71
N SER A 80 -5.69 -6.46 -0.25
CA SER A 80 -4.54 -5.74 -0.83
C SER A 80 -3.86 -6.47 -2.01
N ARG A 81 -4.42 -7.56 -2.54
CA ARG A 81 -3.80 -8.38 -3.61
C ARG A 81 -3.42 -7.62 -4.88
N GLU A 82 -4.12 -6.52 -5.18
CA GLU A 82 -3.85 -5.68 -6.35
C GLU A 82 -2.63 -4.75 -6.15
N ILE A 83 -2.14 -4.64 -4.90
CA ILE A 83 -0.94 -3.87 -4.60
C ILE A 83 0.28 -4.76 -4.87
N SER A 84 1.16 -4.30 -5.77
CA SER A 84 2.40 -5.00 -6.09
C SER A 84 3.34 -5.09 -4.88
N ARG A 85 4.34 -5.98 -4.96
CA ARG A 85 5.45 -6.01 -4.01
C ARG A 85 6.08 -4.63 -3.89
N LEU A 86 6.43 -4.26 -2.67
CA LEU A 86 7.13 -3.01 -2.38
C LEU A 86 8.65 -3.24 -2.48
N ASP A 87 9.33 -2.31 -3.11
CA ASP A 87 10.78 -2.31 -3.21
C ASP A 87 11.40 -1.40 -2.14
N LEU A 88 10.78 -0.26 -1.85
CA LEU A 88 11.25 0.71 -0.86
C LEU A 88 10.09 1.18 0.01
N ILE A 89 10.31 1.22 1.32
CA ILE A 89 9.43 1.86 2.31
C ILE A 89 10.16 3.08 2.85
N VAL A 90 9.57 4.26 2.70
CA VAL A 90 10.04 5.49 3.31
C VAL A 90 9.14 5.83 4.49
N ARG A 91 9.69 5.89 5.70
CA ARG A 91 8.92 6.12 6.92
C ARG A 91 9.42 7.32 7.70
N TRP A 92 8.50 8.24 8.01
CA TRP A 92 8.74 9.42 8.84
C TRP A 92 8.53 9.14 10.33
N GLY A 93 9.16 9.98 11.17
CA GLY A 93 9.03 9.96 12.63
C GLY A 93 9.98 9.00 13.33
N GLY A 94 11.13 8.68 12.75
CA GLY A 94 12.21 7.92 13.37
C GLY A 94 11.87 6.46 13.75
N ARG A 95 10.74 5.93 13.31
CA ARG A 95 10.27 4.59 13.69
C ARG A 95 10.79 3.52 12.73
N ARG A 96 11.56 2.56 13.24
CA ARG A 96 12.20 1.48 12.47
C ARG A 96 11.40 0.17 12.56
N ARG A 97 10.11 0.22 12.24
CA ARG A 97 9.20 -0.93 12.28
C ARG A 97 8.07 -0.76 11.27
N LEU A 98 7.60 -1.86 10.69
CA LEU A 98 6.50 -1.87 9.70
C LEU A 98 5.14 -1.51 10.32
N SER A 99 4.93 -1.84 11.60
CA SER A 99 3.64 -1.66 12.30
C SER A 99 2.45 -2.26 11.53
N GLY A 100 2.68 -3.38 10.85
CA GLY A 100 1.63 -4.05 10.07
C GLY A 100 1.30 -3.42 8.72
N PHE A 101 2.17 -2.54 8.20
CA PHE A 101 1.99 -1.95 6.88
C PHE A 101 2.30 -2.98 5.79
N LEU A 102 1.26 -3.42 5.06
CA LEU A 102 1.35 -4.36 3.92
C LEU A 102 2.38 -5.49 4.13
N PRO A 103 2.24 -6.34 5.16
CA PRO A 103 3.30 -7.29 5.54
C PRO A 103 3.64 -8.30 4.44
N VAL A 104 2.68 -8.65 3.58
CA VAL A 104 2.90 -9.55 2.45
C VAL A 104 3.73 -8.88 1.36
N GLN A 105 3.38 -7.65 1.00
CA GLN A 105 4.06 -6.90 -0.06
C GLN A 105 5.42 -6.35 0.38
N SER A 106 5.63 -6.18 1.69
CA SER A 106 6.84 -5.57 2.26
C SER A 106 7.97 -6.56 2.56
N ILE A 107 7.76 -7.86 2.33
CA ILE A 107 8.66 -8.93 2.83
C ILE A 107 10.11 -8.78 2.35
N TYR A 108 10.31 -8.16 1.20
CA TYR A 108 11.64 -7.90 0.62
C TYR A 108 11.91 -6.39 0.41
N ALA A 109 11.09 -5.51 1.01
CA ALA A 109 11.26 -4.08 0.84
C ALA A 109 12.41 -3.55 1.68
N ASP A 110 13.23 -2.71 1.07
CA ASP A 110 14.18 -1.88 1.79
C ASP A 110 13.47 -0.83 2.62
N PHE A 111 14.08 -0.44 3.76
CA PHE A 111 13.41 0.39 4.75
C PHE A 111 14.25 1.63 5.06
N PHE A 112 13.84 2.77 4.54
CA PHE A 112 14.47 4.06 4.80
C PHE A 112 13.68 4.85 5.85
N VAL A 113 14.36 5.41 6.84
CA VAL A 113 13.74 6.15 7.95
C VAL A 113 14.12 7.61 7.89
N VAL A 114 13.12 8.47 7.85
CA VAL A 114 13.26 9.91 8.04
C VAL A 114 12.97 10.26 9.50
N GLU A 115 13.88 10.94 10.18
CA GLU A 115 13.75 11.27 11.60
C GLU A 115 12.66 12.35 11.84
N ASP A 116 12.46 13.25 10.88
CA ASP A 116 11.42 14.28 10.93
C ASP A 116 10.01 13.66 10.89
N TYR A 117 9.02 14.35 11.44
CA TYR A 117 7.63 13.92 11.38
C TYR A 117 6.99 14.19 10.02
N TRP A 118 5.93 13.45 9.68
CA TRP A 118 5.24 13.61 8.40
C TRP A 118 4.73 15.03 8.09
N PRO A 119 4.26 15.84 9.04
CA PRO A 119 3.89 17.24 8.76
C PRO A 119 5.06 18.12 8.29
N ASP A 120 6.29 17.72 8.63
CA ASP A 120 7.53 18.41 8.22
C ASP A 120 8.12 17.83 6.95
N PHE A 121 7.31 17.15 6.14
CA PHE A 121 7.72 16.57 4.86
C PHE A 121 8.38 17.62 3.95
N ARG A 122 9.53 17.25 3.41
CA ARG A 122 10.25 17.99 2.38
C ARG A 122 10.57 17.07 1.20
N ARG A 123 10.67 17.64 0.03
CA ARG A 123 11.01 16.90 -1.19
C ARG A 123 12.38 16.20 -1.06
N GLU A 124 13.31 16.82 -0.35
CA GLU A 124 14.66 16.32 -0.10
C GLU A 124 14.63 14.97 0.62
N HIS A 125 13.70 14.73 1.54
CA HIS A 125 13.55 13.44 2.22
C HIS A 125 13.31 12.28 1.24
N LEU A 126 12.49 12.53 0.22
CA LEU A 126 12.24 11.51 -0.80
C LEU A 126 13.46 11.31 -1.70
N GLN A 127 14.14 12.41 -2.08
CA GLN A 127 15.36 12.34 -2.88
C GLN A 127 16.45 11.55 -2.15
N GLU A 128 16.69 11.84 -0.89
CA GLU A 128 17.65 11.11 -0.05
C GLU A 128 17.33 9.61 0.05
N ALA A 129 16.04 9.28 0.21
CA ALA A 129 15.60 7.89 0.25
C ALA A 129 15.87 7.17 -1.08
N LEU A 130 15.62 7.81 -2.22
CA LEU A 130 15.87 7.25 -3.55
C LEU A 130 17.38 7.12 -3.82
N ASP A 131 18.19 8.12 -3.48
CA ASP A 131 19.65 8.08 -3.63
C ASP A 131 20.28 7.00 -2.74
N TRP A 132 19.69 6.77 -1.56
CA TRP A 132 20.10 5.68 -0.68
C TRP A 132 19.72 4.32 -1.28
N TYR A 133 18.48 4.17 -1.76
CA TYR A 133 17.98 2.93 -2.32
C TYR A 133 18.79 2.47 -3.54
N GLN A 134 19.19 3.39 -4.43
CA GLN A 134 20.02 3.07 -5.59
C GLN A 134 21.39 2.45 -5.25
N LYS A 135 21.84 2.59 -4.00
CA LYS A 135 23.13 2.04 -3.52
C LYS A 135 22.97 0.70 -2.78
N GLN A 136 21.73 0.21 -2.64
CA GLN A 136 21.48 -1.06 -1.99
C GLN A 136 21.66 -2.21 -2.97
N ASP A 137 22.18 -3.32 -2.47
CA ASP A 137 22.23 -4.57 -3.24
C ASP A 137 20.84 -5.22 -3.23
N VAL A 138 20.30 -5.50 -4.41
CA VAL A 138 19.02 -6.20 -4.54
C VAL A 138 19.26 -7.68 -4.34
N THR A 139 19.10 -8.15 -3.10
CA THR A 139 19.10 -9.59 -2.79
C THR A 139 17.67 -10.07 -2.59
N LEU A 140 17.21 -10.98 -3.44
CA LEU A 140 15.83 -11.50 -3.39
C LEU A 140 15.66 -12.67 -2.44
N GLY A 141 16.68 -13.01 -1.65
CA GLY A 141 16.65 -14.15 -0.74
C GLY A 141 16.37 -15.44 -1.52
N GLY A 142 17.36 -16.26 -1.78
CA GLY A 142 17.20 -17.57 -2.43
C GLY A 142 16.78 -18.64 -1.44
#